data_0da203c1f59ed5352201f2382c7391ce
#
_entry.id   0da203c1f59ed5352201f2382c7391ce
#
_cell.length_a   1.000
_cell.length_b   1.000
_cell.length_c   1.000
_cell.angle_alpha   90.00
_cell.angle_beta   90.00
_cell.angle_gamma   90.00
#
_symmetry.space_group_name_H-M   'P 1'
#
loop_
_entity.id
_entity.type
_entity.pdbx_description
1 polymer ?
#
loop_
_entity_poly.entity_id
_entity_poly.type
_entity_poly.pdbx_seq_one_letter_code
_entity_poly.pdbx_strand_id
1 'polypeptide(L)'
;MGYKETLLQPIMIGPRKCSNRFFAQPMECVDSDLEGNPTDLTYQRYEKLYDGGFSLVDLEAITVTNESRARKTQLEIMPRNEKALARFIKRLKEVNPETLIVFQLTHSGEISEPEFSRRVTIKQMPGLEGDLIGEEEI
;
A
#
# COMPACT_ATOMS: atom_id res chain seq x y z
N MET A 1 19.03 -18.51 24.07
CA MET A 1 18.05 -18.45 22.98
C MET A 1 18.76 -17.81 21.78
N GLY A 2 18.85 -18.52 20.67
CA GLY A 2 19.52 -18.00 19.47
C GLY A 2 18.65 -17.00 18.72
N TYR A 3 19.27 -16.17 17.86
CA TYR A 3 18.55 -15.16 17.07
C TYR A 3 17.38 -15.76 16.26
N LYS A 4 17.60 -16.95 15.68
CA LYS A 4 16.59 -17.67 14.90
C LYS A 4 15.35 -18.01 15.73
N GLU A 5 15.55 -18.49 16.93
CA GLU A 5 14.47 -18.80 17.86
C GLU A 5 13.70 -17.55 18.27
N THR A 6 14.41 -16.43 18.52
CA THR A 6 13.78 -15.14 18.86
C THR A 6 12.90 -14.61 17.73
N LEU A 7 13.36 -14.66 16.47
CA LEU A 7 12.62 -14.17 15.31
C LEU A 7 11.33 -14.97 15.04
N LEU A 8 11.34 -16.25 15.38
CA LEU A 8 10.17 -17.13 15.22
C LEU A 8 9.18 -17.05 16.40
N GLN A 9 9.50 -16.31 17.48
CA GLN A 9 8.57 -16.14 18.59
C GLN A 9 7.43 -15.19 18.23
N PRO A 10 6.20 -15.51 18.67
CA PRO A 10 5.06 -14.61 18.52
C PRO A 10 5.31 -13.25 19.18
N ILE A 11 4.67 -12.22 18.66
CA ILE A 11 4.65 -10.88 19.24
C ILE A 11 3.24 -10.31 19.20
N MET A 12 2.92 -9.48 20.20
CA MET A 12 1.67 -8.72 20.22
C MET A 12 1.89 -7.34 19.62
N ILE A 13 1.01 -6.94 18.70
CA ILE A 13 0.92 -5.57 18.16
C ILE A 13 -0.45 -5.03 18.57
N GLY A 14 -0.49 -4.23 19.62
CA GLY A 14 -1.75 -3.89 20.27
C GLY A 14 -2.51 -5.17 20.66
N PRO A 15 -3.79 -5.32 20.29
CA PRO A 15 -4.59 -6.51 20.61
C PRO A 15 -4.36 -7.68 19.63
N ARG A 16 -3.54 -7.52 18.59
CA ARG A 16 -3.33 -8.51 17.54
C ARG A 16 -2.08 -9.33 17.80
N LYS A 17 -2.21 -10.65 17.67
CA LYS A 17 -1.08 -11.58 17.77
C LYS A 17 -0.50 -11.81 16.37
N CYS A 18 0.81 -11.57 16.23
CA CYS A 18 1.62 -11.99 15.10
C CYS A 18 2.30 -13.31 15.43
N SER A 19 2.30 -14.27 14.51
CA SER A 19 2.85 -15.61 14.70
C SER A 19 4.38 -15.64 14.82
N ASN A 20 5.05 -14.61 14.33
CA ASN A 20 6.50 -14.42 14.36
C ASN A 20 6.84 -12.92 14.30
N ARG A 21 8.12 -12.59 14.10
CA ARG A 21 8.63 -11.22 14.06
C ARG A 21 9.09 -10.78 12.65
N PHE A 22 8.64 -11.47 11.61
CA PHE A 22 8.92 -11.09 10.23
C PHE A 22 7.78 -10.23 9.67
N PHE A 23 8.13 -9.00 9.28
CA PHE A 23 7.24 -8.04 8.67
C PHE A 23 7.72 -7.72 7.26
N ALA A 24 6.84 -7.83 6.28
CA ALA A 24 7.11 -7.33 4.94
C ALA A 24 6.82 -5.84 4.88
N GLN A 25 7.84 -5.06 4.56
CA GLN A 25 7.72 -3.61 4.41
C GLN A 25 6.98 -3.24 3.11
N PRO A 26 6.32 -2.07 3.07
CA PRO A 26 5.60 -1.62 1.90
C PRO A 26 6.58 -1.23 0.79
N MET A 27 6.71 -2.08 -0.23
CA MET A 27 7.55 -1.83 -1.41
C MET A 27 6.68 -1.58 -2.63
N GLU A 28 6.64 -0.33 -3.08
CA GLU A 28 5.89 0.09 -4.26
C GLU A 28 6.50 -0.53 -5.52
N CYS A 29 5.76 -1.44 -6.16
CA CYS A 29 6.22 -2.19 -7.33
C CYS A 29 5.63 -1.72 -8.66
N VAL A 30 4.68 -0.79 -8.62
CA VAL A 30 4.10 -0.15 -9.81
C VAL A 30 3.52 -1.21 -10.77
N ASP A 31 2.84 -2.20 -10.23
CA ASP A 31 2.33 -3.37 -10.96
C ASP A 31 0.79 -3.49 -10.98
N SER A 32 0.07 -2.42 -10.60
CA SER A 32 -1.38 -2.34 -10.78
C SER A 32 -1.75 -2.05 -12.25
N ASP A 33 -3.03 -2.15 -12.59
CA ASP A 33 -3.51 -1.64 -13.86
C ASP A 33 -3.61 -0.10 -13.87
N LEU A 34 -4.01 0.47 -15.02
CA LEU A 34 -4.14 1.93 -15.17
C LEU A 34 -5.25 2.54 -14.31
N GLU A 35 -6.18 1.71 -13.83
CA GLU A 35 -7.29 2.09 -12.96
C GLU A 35 -6.97 1.89 -11.47
N GLY A 36 -5.72 1.46 -11.16
CA GLY A 36 -5.25 1.24 -9.81
C GLY A 36 -5.73 -0.08 -9.18
N ASN A 37 -6.20 -1.05 -9.97
CA ASN A 37 -6.58 -2.35 -9.45
C ASN A 37 -5.39 -3.32 -9.42
N PRO A 38 -5.36 -4.29 -8.48
CA PRO A 38 -4.36 -5.34 -8.47
C PRO A 38 -4.38 -6.17 -9.75
N THR A 39 -3.21 -6.38 -10.37
CA THR A 39 -3.00 -7.29 -11.51
C THR A 39 -2.55 -8.66 -11.06
N ASP A 40 -2.40 -9.62 -11.98
CA ASP A 40 -1.84 -10.94 -11.69
C ASP A 40 -0.43 -10.85 -11.10
N LEU A 41 0.39 -9.86 -11.49
CA LEU A 41 1.70 -9.63 -10.90
C LEU A 41 1.59 -9.19 -9.44
N THR A 42 0.67 -8.27 -9.15
CA THR A 42 0.37 -7.84 -7.78
C THR A 42 -0.04 -9.04 -6.92
N TYR A 43 -0.96 -9.87 -7.42
CA TYR A 43 -1.38 -11.09 -6.73
C TYR A 43 -0.21 -12.02 -6.43
N GLN A 44 0.56 -12.41 -7.45
CA GLN A 44 1.69 -13.34 -7.31
C GLN A 44 2.74 -12.84 -6.32
N ARG A 45 3.02 -11.54 -6.32
CA ARG A 45 3.99 -10.93 -5.42
C ARG A 45 3.55 -11.03 -3.96
N TYR A 46 2.33 -10.64 -3.67
CA TYR A 46 1.80 -10.69 -2.31
C TYR A 46 1.52 -12.11 -1.82
N GLU A 47 1.03 -13.00 -2.69
CA GLU A 47 0.86 -14.43 -2.35
C GLU A 47 2.17 -15.07 -1.89
N LYS A 48 3.30 -14.75 -2.52
CA LYS A 48 4.62 -15.22 -2.08
C LYS A 48 5.00 -14.75 -0.68
N LEU A 49 4.62 -13.53 -0.29
CA LEU A 49 4.85 -13.02 1.06
C LEU A 49 3.99 -13.77 2.08
N TYR A 50 2.73 -14.03 1.75
CA TYR A 50 1.81 -14.77 2.61
C TYR A 50 2.23 -16.24 2.75
N ASP A 51 2.60 -16.90 1.66
CA ASP A 51 3.11 -18.28 1.64
C ASP A 51 4.47 -18.39 2.36
N GLY A 52 5.31 -17.36 2.23
CA GLY A 52 6.59 -17.25 2.94
C GLY A 52 6.48 -17.08 4.45
N GLY A 53 5.27 -16.96 4.99
CA GLY A 53 5.02 -16.96 6.44
C GLY A 53 5.31 -15.66 7.15
N PHE A 54 5.32 -14.52 6.45
CA PHE A 54 5.35 -13.21 7.11
C PHE A 54 4.12 -13.05 7.99
N SER A 55 4.31 -12.64 9.24
CA SER A 55 3.21 -12.46 10.19
C SER A 55 2.44 -11.16 10.00
N LEU A 56 3.08 -10.18 9.38
CA LEU A 56 2.49 -8.92 8.97
C LEU A 56 2.99 -8.55 7.58
N VAL A 57 2.09 -8.15 6.71
CA VAL A 57 2.40 -7.60 5.39
C VAL A 57 1.80 -6.19 5.32
N ASP A 58 2.66 -5.19 5.15
CA ASP A 58 2.27 -3.84 4.85
C ASP A 58 2.17 -3.68 3.33
N LEU A 59 0.97 -3.40 2.84
CA LEU A 59 0.73 -3.16 1.43
C LEU A 59 1.36 -1.84 1.03
N GLU A 60 1.92 -1.82 -0.16
CA GLU A 60 2.53 -0.64 -0.76
C GLU A 60 1.64 0.60 -0.75
N ALA A 61 2.24 1.75 -1.00
CA ALA A 61 1.58 3.05 -1.03
C ALA A 61 0.33 3.04 -1.94
N ILE A 62 -0.85 3.00 -1.32
CA ILE A 62 -2.15 3.01 -1.99
C ILE A 62 -2.68 4.43 -1.99
N THR A 63 -2.92 4.99 -3.16
CA THR A 63 -3.45 6.35 -3.27
C THR A 63 -4.93 6.41 -2.89
N VAL A 64 -5.30 7.47 -2.18
CA VAL A 64 -6.65 7.68 -1.63
C VAL A 64 -7.53 8.59 -2.49
N THR A 65 -6.96 9.23 -3.50
CA THR A 65 -7.67 10.11 -4.46
C THR A 65 -7.14 9.93 -5.87
N ASN A 66 -7.96 10.25 -6.88
CA ASN A 66 -7.54 10.21 -8.29
C ASN A 66 -6.34 11.11 -8.61
N GLU A 67 -6.22 12.20 -7.89
CA GLU A 67 -5.24 13.27 -8.12
C GLU A 67 -3.99 13.14 -7.25
N SER A 68 -3.80 11.98 -6.61
CA SER A 68 -2.68 11.79 -5.69
C SER A 68 -1.68 10.71 -6.09
N ARG A 69 -1.72 10.26 -7.34
CA ARG A 69 -0.78 9.25 -7.83
C ARG A 69 0.58 9.85 -8.20
N ALA A 70 1.65 9.25 -7.69
CA ALA A 70 3.02 9.51 -8.12
C ALA A 70 3.44 8.60 -9.28
N ARG A 71 2.74 7.48 -9.49
CA ARG A 71 3.04 6.48 -10.51
C ARG A 71 1.79 6.09 -11.28
N LYS A 72 1.93 5.88 -12.58
CA LYS A 72 0.82 5.56 -13.48
C LYS A 72 0.06 4.29 -13.10
N THR A 73 0.79 3.28 -12.63
CA THR A 73 0.25 1.98 -12.21
C THR A 73 0.41 1.77 -10.70
N GLN A 74 0.09 2.80 -9.92
CA GLN A 74 0.01 2.75 -8.47
C GLN A 74 -1.37 2.24 -8.05
N LEU A 75 -1.42 1.41 -7.00
CA LEU A 75 -2.69 0.94 -6.42
C LEU A 75 -3.54 2.11 -5.92
N GLU A 76 -4.86 1.99 -6.05
CA GLU A 76 -5.82 2.97 -5.54
C GLU A 76 -6.84 2.33 -4.60
N ILE A 77 -7.27 3.09 -3.58
CA ILE A 77 -8.36 2.72 -2.67
C ILE A 77 -9.53 3.70 -2.83
N MET A 78 -10.21 3.58 -3.94
CA MET A 78 -11.38 4.39 -4.31
C MET A 78 -12.64 3.51 -4.36
N PRO A 79 -13.86 4.08 -4.29
CA PRO A 79 -15.08 3.28 -4.38
C PRO A 79 -15.13 2.34 -5.60
N ARG A 80 -14.56 2.76 -6.74
CA ARG A 80 -14.48 1.93 -7.95
C ARG A 80 -13.58 0.68 -7.77
N ASN A 81 -12.57 0.75 -6.89
CA ASN A 81 -11.60 -0.33 -6.65
C ASN A 81 -12.05 -1.31 -5.55
N GLU A 82 -13.11 -1.01 -4.79
CA GLU A 82 -13.55 -1.78 -3.64
C GLU A 82 -13.67 -3.27 -3.94
N LYS A 83 -14.38 -3.64 -5.00
CA LYS A 83 -14.59 -5.04 -5.37
C LYS A 83 -13.29 -5.76 -5.76
N ALA A 84 -12.37 -5.06 -6.43
CA ALA A 84 -11.08 -5.62 -6.83
C ALA A 84 -10.19 -5.84 -5.62
N LEU A 85 -10.09 -4.84 -4.73
CA LEU A 85 -9.35 -4.93 -3.48
C LEU A 85 -9.95 -6.00 -2.54
N ALA A 86 -11.27 -6.08 -2.41
CA ALA A 86 -11.91 -7.11 -1.59
C ALA A 86 -11.57 -8.53 -2.08
N ARG A 87 -11.59 -8.78 -3.40
CA ARG A 87 -11.16 -10.06 -3.98
C ARG A 87 -9.68 -10.33 -3.71
N PHE A 88 -8.84 -9.31 -3.85
CA PHE A 88 -7.41 -9.40 -3.59
C PHE A 88 -7.14 -9.80 -2.14
N ILE A 89 -7.70 -9.09 -1.17
CA ILE A 89 -7.55 -9.41 0.26
C ILE A 89 -8.08 -10.79 0.60
N LYS A 90 -9.25 -11.16 0.07
CA LYS A 90 -9.83 -12.49 0.27
C LYS A 90 -8.86 -13.57 -0.17
N ARG A 91 -8.29 -13.46 -1.37
CA ARG A 91 -7.35 -14.43 -1.92
C ARG A 91 -6.07 -14.53 -1.09
N LEU A 92 -5.52 -13.40 -0.63
CA LEU A 92 -4.36 -13.41 0.28
C LEU A 92 -4.67 -14.15 1.59
N LYS A 93 -5.86 -13.94 2.15
CA LYS A 93 -6.33 -14.64 3.35
C LYS A 93 -6.61 -16.13 3.15
N GLU A 94 -6.86 -16.57 1.92
CA GLU A 94 -6.93 -18.00 1.57
C GLU A 94 -5.55 -18.67 1.59
N VAL A 95 -4.48 -17.93 1.25
CA VAL A 95 -3.09 -18.40 1.35
C VAL A 95 -2.66 -18.52 2.82
N ASN A 96 -2.85 -17.46 3.61
CA ASN A 96 -2.51 -17.47 5.03
C ASN A 96 -3.45 -16.54 5.82
N PRO A 97 -4.45 -17.10 6.53
CA PRO A 97 -5.42 -16.31 7.29
C PRO A 97 -4.82 -15.58 8.49
N GLU A 98 -3.71 -16.08 9.04
CA GLU A 98 -3.07 -15.53 10.24
C GLU A 98 -2.23 -14.28 9.97
N THR A 99 -1.73 -14.08 8.74
CA THR A 99 -0.94 -12.91 8.37
C THR A 99 -1.76 -11.64 8.53
N LEU A 100 -1.29 -10.71 9.35
CA LEU A 100 -1.92 -9.38 9.46
C LEU A 100 -1.63 -8.57 8.20
N ILE A 101 -2.62 -7.77 7.80
CA ILE A 101 -2.51 -6.86 6.67
C ILE A 101 -2.63 -5.42 7.14
N VAL A 102 -1.76 -4.58 6.64
CA VAL A 102 -1.78 -3.12 6.84
C VAL A 102 -1.81 -2.47 5.46
N PHE A 103 -2.46 -1.34 5.35
CA PHE A 103 -2.50 -0.53 4.13
C PHE A 103 -1.73 0.76 4.36
N GLN A 104 -0.67 0.99 3.60
CA GLN A 104 0.01 2.28 3.58
C GLN A 104 -0.77 3.26 2.70
N LEU A 105 -1.62 4.08 3.32
CA LEU A 105 -2.37 5.10 2.60
C LEU A 105 -1.48 6.28 2.26
N THR A 106 -1.60 6.80 1.04
CA THR A 106 -0.75 7.89 0.57
C THR A 106 -1.50 8.94 -0.24
N HIS A 107 -0.97 10.15 -0.20
CA HIS A 107 -1.26 11.25 -1.11
C HIS A 107 0.07 11.86 -1.54
N SER A 108 0.36 11.86 -2.84
CA SER A 108 1.67 12.28 -3.36
C SER A 108 1.89 13.80 -3.34
N GLY A 109 0.80 14.59 -3.25
CA GLY A 109 0.89 16.05 -3.12
C GLY A 109 1.66 16.69 -4.27
N GLU A 110 2.72 17.43 -3.94
CA GLU A 110 3.57 18.13 -4.91
C GLU A 110 4.37 17.21 -5.84
N ILE A 111 4.58 15.95 -5.45
CA ILE A 111 5.26 14.95 -6.27
C ILE A 111 4.31 14.09 -7.10
N SER A 112 3.01 14.41 -7.11
CA SER A 112 2.05 13.77 -8.01
C SER A 112 2.47 13.98 -9.46
N GLU A 113 2.30 12.94 -10.29
CA GLU A 113 2.69 13.00 -11.70
C GLU A 113 1.65 13.76 -12.53
N PRO A 114 1.98 14.93 -13.11
CA PRO A 114 1.02 15.80 -13.78
C PRO A 114 0.40 15.23 -15.06
N GLU A 115 1.00 14.19 -15.64
CA GLU A 115 0.45 13.52 -16.83
C GLU A 115 -0.92 12.88 -16.56
N PHE A 116 -1.16 12.41 -15.33
CA PHE A 116 -2.39 11.68 -14.97
C PHE A 116 -2.92 11.98 -13.57
N SER A 117 -2.29 12.89 -12.86
CA SER A 117 -2.65 13.35 -11.51
C SER A 117 -2.54 14.86 -11.41
N ARG A 118 -3.06 15.43 -10.33
CA ARG A 118 -2.92 16.84 -10.01
C ARG A 118 -1.84 17.03 -8.95
N ARG A 119 -0.87 17.90 -9.20
CA ARG A 119 0.06 18.34 -8.16
C ARG A 119 -0.62 19.32 -7.23
N VAL A 120 -0.60 19.04 -5.94
CA VAL A 120 -1.21 19.87 -4.90
C VAL A 120 -0.15 20.27 -3.90
N THR A 121 -0.01 21.56 -3.63
CA THR A 121 0.97 22.09 -2.69
C THR A 121 0.40 23.24 -1.90
N ILE A 122 0.83 23.40 -0.65
CA ILE A 122 0.48 24.56 0.20
C ILE A 122 1.41 25.74 -0.03
N LYS A 123 2.54 25.52 -0.71
CA LYS A 123 3.52 26.56 -1.02
C LYS A 123 4.27 26.19 -2.29
N GLN A 124 4.39 27.15 -3.21
CA GLN A 124 5.20 26.96 -4.41
C GLN A 124 6.66 26.71 -4.03
N MET A 125 7.24 25.63 -4.56
CA MET A 125 8.64 25.29 -4.41
C MET A 125 9.38 25.48 -5.74
N PRO A 126 10.63 26.02 -5.74
CA PRO A 126 11.40 26.16 -6.97
C PRO A 126 11.55 24.83 -7.71
N GLY A 127 11.14 24.80 -8.98
CA GLY A 127 11.23 23.61 -9.83
C GLY A 127 10.08 22.60 -9.68
N LEU A 128 9.13 22.83 -8.79
CA LEU A 128 7.91 22.06 -8.64
C LEU A 128 6.72 22.99 -8.78
N GLU A 129 6.13 23.03 -9.97
CA GLU A 129 4.90 23.76 -10.21
C GLU A 129 3.70 22.87 -9.86
N GLY A 130 2.82 23.36 -9.01
CA GLY A 130 1.60 22.66 -8.59
C GLY A 130 0.48 23.65 -8.26
N ASP A 131 -0.74 23.15 -8.17
CA ASP A 131 -1.88 23.94 -7.72
C ASP A 131 -1.78 24.22 -6.23
N LEU A 132 -1.88 25.48 -5.84
CA LEU A 132 -1.95 25.86 -4.43
C LEU A 132 -3.31 25.44 -3.86
N ILE A 133 -3.29 24.78 -2.71
CA ILE A 133 -4.50 24.59 -1.90
C ILE A 133 -4.75 25.88 -1.15
N GLY A 134 -5.93 26.47 -1.38
CA GLY A 134 -6.39 27.63 -0.61
C GLY A 134 -6.71 27.23 0.84
N GLU A 135 -6.70 28.21 1.76
CA GLU A 135 -7.09 28.01 3.16
C GLU A 135 -8.54 27.50 3.33
N GLU A 136 -9.38 27.65 2.29
CA GLU A 136 -10.77 27.22 2.27
C GLU A 136 -10.94 25.73 1.92
N GLU A 137 -9.86 25.04 1.49
CA GLU A 137 -9.88 23.61 1.09
C GLU A 137 -9.27 22.68 2.16
N ILE A 138 -8.83 23.23 3.29
CA ILE A 138 -8.30 22.51 4.43
C ILE A 138 -9.35 22.49 5.55
#